data_9575e3995f8f5aafe9acbb607751c731
#
_entry.id   9575e3995f8f5aafe9acbb607751c731
#
_cell.length_a   1.000
_cell.length_b   1.000
_cell.length_c   1.000
_cell.angle_alpha   90.00
_cell.angle_beta   90.00
_cell.angle_gamma   90.00
#
_symmetry.space_group_name_H-M   'P 1'
#
loop_
_entity.id
_entity.type
_entity.pdbx_description
1 polymer ?
#
loop_
_entity_poly.entity_id
_entity_poly.type
_entity_poly.pdbx_seq_one_letter_code
_entity_poly.pdbx_strand_id
1 'polypeptide(L)'
;MESGNSNENQFINANMDNLKALIDERLDKMGLFEKIQELTKNSESEKEKLEKIKESGLIDEVLKSLNKNDLNPQNNNQNVVQNELIYSNSNENPSNNLKLFVKLNSGHNFIDYDIKNVINESPSFFIFDLLFFGKRYKSKKIPTGSDFPIDESFILDFNPLESSINLNYSILKKISSPIHICLLLYKENNLKLVASKSIEWRWVLCYGTYKIEAEFKSPSSLNNLNVGTVTMTISLLPLVDKQNLLNQTSITDQLNEERKNEIDISQDFINYTSVWWEDYKNIRPENSSRIIKLFLPTEDREFYSYKPSMSLIESYNLGRNINTPYEAARFVSLLPYERRENPGGEKIEIWHTIHSFLALMKGDVEDHCSLLCSLLLGFGLEAYIAAGVAINGPHLWILTRNKGKKNDITFWESLTGQRVNVADPKVFRFYKQIHSIFNNNNFYANLQKDCTVFNTIYDFEDSTLWKSLPNDKIKNLPKYSLFPILELIPIDKNKIELTIEKILKQKVTNFRLNQNQKTIFDNKLSFLIQPCLINYEMERVSKLTYGNDEFKQSIKNYVEEGFTFKAYPFCVNELDVEKMFNMILSNDVGKDILNCRGDKIEYGVRVKVYEYPQGIYAVWGMLAVKYRVIK
;
A
#
# COMPACT_ATOMS: atom_id res chain seq x y z
N MET A 1 -31.32 -25.77 4.19
CA MET A 1 -30.61 -24.92 5.13
C MET A 1 -29.66 -25.78 5.95
N GLU A 2 -28.55 -26.20 5.35
CA GLU A 2 -27.45 -26.91 6.03
C GLU A 2 -26.34 -27.22 5.01
N SER A 3 -25.62 -26.16 4.56
CA SER A 3 -24.41 -26.36 3.74
C SER A 3 -23.46 -25.16 3.75
N GLY A 4 -23.66 -24.19 4.64
CA GLY A 4 -22.82 -22.98 4.76
C GLY A 4 -21.65 -23.08 5.76
N ASN A 5 -21.71 -24.02 6.70
CA ASN A 5 -20.77 -24.06 7.85
C ASN A 5 -19.49 -24.89 7.63
N SER A 6 -19.36 -25.64 6.53
CA SER A 6 -18.19 -26.54 6.36
C SER A 6 -16.94 -25.84 5.81
N ASN A 7 -17.09 -24.77 5.05
CA ASN A 7 -15.94 -24.09 4.41
C ASN A 7 -15.24 -23.08 5.31
N GLU A 8 -15.96 -22.40 6.21
CA GLU A 8 -15.33 -21.53 7.21
C GLU A 8 -14.53 -22.33 8.24
N ASN A 9 -15.04 -23.47 8.66
CA ASN A 9 -14.32 -24.36 9.58
C ASN A 9 -13.07 -24.98 8.94
N GLN A 10 -13.03 -25.24 7.64
CA GLN A 10 -11.83 -25.71 6.94
C GLN A 10 -10.74 -24.62 6.82
N PHE A 11 -11.13 -23.35 6.65
CA PHE A 11 -10.17 -22.23 6.55
C PHE A 11 -9.60 -21.84 7.91
N ILE A 12 -10.42 -21.89 8.96
CA ILE A 12 -9.98 -21.70 10.34
C ILE A 12 -9.07 -22.85 10.76
N ASN A 13 -9.38 -24.09 10.38
CA ASN A 13 -8.56 -25.27 10.66
C ASN A 13 -7.21 -25.23 9.92
N ALA A 14 -7.15 -24.81 8.65
CA ALA A 14 -5.91 -24.68 7.91
C ALA A 14 -4.97 -23.58 8.48
N ASN A 15 -5.53 -22.49 9.01
CA ASN A 15 -4.75 -21.47 9.71
C ASN A 15 -4.33 -21.93 11.10
N MET A 16 -5.15 -22.71 11.78
CA MET A 16 -4.82 -23.33 13.07
C MET A 16 -3.71 -24.38 12.91
N ASP A 17 -3.72 -25.15 11.83
CA ASP A 17 -2.69 -26.16 11.54
C ASP A 17 -1.35 -25.51 11.18
N ASN A 18 -1.35 -24.40 10.44
CA ASN A 18 -0.14 -23.63 10.17
C ASN A 18 0.41 -22.93 11.43
N LEU A 19 -0.46 -22.41 12.27
CA LEU A 19 -0.07 -21.82 13.56
C LEU A 19 0.49 -22.89 14.50
N LYS A 20 -0.10 -24.08 14.49
CA LYS A 20 0.34 -25.24 15.27
C LYS A 20 1.72 -25.72 14.81
N ALA A 21 1.94 -25.84 13.50
CA ALA A 21 3.24 -26.20 12.93
C ALA A 21 4.35 -25.18 13.27
N LEU A 22 4.02 -23.87 13.30
CA LEU A 22 4.94 -22.80 13.69
C LEU A 22 5.26 -22.82 15.17
N ILE A 23 4.30 -23.14 16.02
CA ILE A 23 4.48 -23.30 17.47
C ILE A 23 5.31 -24.56 17.73
N ASP A 24 5.03 -25.67 17.06
CA ASP A 24 5.75 -26.95 17.18
C ASP A 24 7.22 -26.79 16.74
N GLU A 25 7.50 -26.12 15.62
CA GLU A 25 8.86 -25.83 15.16
C GLU A 25 9.64 -24.95 16.15
N ARG A 26 8.96 -24.03 16.82
CA ARG A 26 9.59 -23.14 17.81
C ARG A 26 9.83 -23.82 19.15
N LEU A 27 8.91 -24.68 19.59
CA LEU A 27 9.07 -25.52 20.77
C LEU A 27 10.22 -26.51 20.62
N ASP A 28 10.42 -27.03 19.40
CA ASP A 28 11.52 -27.94 19.05
C ASP A 28 12.87 -27.21 19.07
N LYS A 29 12.95 -26.02 18.47
CA LYS A 29 14.16 -25.17 18.51
C LYS A 29 14.57 -24.72 19.91
N MET A 30 13.64 -24.65 20.85
CA MET A 30 13.89 -24.29 22.26
C MET A 30 14.15 -25.52 23.16
N GLY A 31 14.10 -26.74 22.62
CA GLY A 31 14.25 -27.98 23.40
C GLY A 31 13.16 -28.17 24.46
N LEU A 32 12.03 -27.51 24.33
CA LEU A 32 10.93 -27.54 25.29
C LEU A 32 10.06 -28.80 25.13
N PHE A 33 10.10 -29.42 23.96
CA PHE A 33 9.33 -30.64 23.67
C PHE A 33 9.79 -31.81 24.56
N GLU A 34 11.11 -31.97 24.75
CA GLU A 34 11.68 -32.99 25.62
C GLU A 34 11.32 -32.74 27.09
N LYS A 35 11.35 -31.49 27.56
CA LYS A 35 10.94 -31.09 28.91
C LYS A 35 9.46 -31.37 29.19
N ILE A 36 8.58 -31.10 28.19
CA ILE A 36 7.14 -31.37 28.31
C ILE A 36 6.89 -32.89 28.36
N GLN A 37 7.60 -33.67 27.55
CA GLN A 37 7.50 -35.13 27.56
C GLN A 37 7.98 -35.72 28.91
N GLU A 38 9.04 -35.19 29.50
CA GLU A 38 9.55 -35.63 30.77
C GLU A 38 8.61 -35.34 31.95
N LEU A 39 7.99 -34.15 31.94
CA LEU A 39 7.00 -33.71 32.94
C LEU A 39 5.67 -34.48 32.86
N THR A 40 5.31 -34.94 31.67
CA THR A 40 4.01 -35.61 31.44
C THR A 40 4.10 -37.12 31.44
N LYS A 41 5.30 -37.71 31.57
CA LYS A 41 5.57 -39.16 31.45
C LYS A 41 4.81 -40.05 32.44
N ASN A 42 4.41 -39.49 33.60
CA ASN A 42 3.73 -40.22 34.67
C ASN A 42 2.31 -39.70 34.95
N SER A 43 1.62 -39.11 33.96
CA SER A 43 0.29 -38.55 34.12
C SER A 43 -0.73 -39.32 33.29
N GLU A 44 -1.80 -39.84 33.92
CA GLU A 44 -2.80 -40.69 33.30
C GLU A 44 -3.97 -39.89 32.65
N SER A 45 -4.12 -38.61 33.00
CA SER A 45 -5.22 -37.79 32.46
C SER A 45 -4.71 -36.49 31.81
N GLU A 46 -5.42 -36.01 30.76
CA GLU A 46 -5.11 -34.74 30.07
C GLU A 46 -5.17 -33.51 30.99
N LYS A 47 -6.04 -33.54 31.98
CA LYS A 47 -6.16 -32.47 32.99
C LYS A 47 -4.93 -32.37 33.86
N GLU A 48 -4.40 -33.50 34.28
CA GLU A 48 -3.20 -33.61 35.14
C GLU A 48 -1.93 -33.21 34.38
N LYS A 49 -1.88 -33.49 33.05
CA LYS A 49 -0.80 -33.03 32.16
C LYS A 49 -0.81 -31.50 32.02
N LEU A 50 -1.99 -30.92 31.85
CA LEU A 50 -2.15 -29.46 31.75
C LEU A 50 -1.83 -28.72 33.07
N GLU A 51 -2.18 -29.27 34.23
CA GLU A 51 -1.83 -28.70 35.52
C GLU A 51 -0.32 -28.74 35.76
N LYS A 52 0.35 -29.85 35.50
CA LYS A 52 1.80 -29.97 35.64
C LYS A 52 2.57 -29.04 34.70
N ILE A 53 2.08 -28.83 33.48
CA ILE A 53 2.67 -27.85 32.53
C ILE A 53 2.48 -26.42 33.04
N LYS A 54 1.33 -26.10 33.63
CA LYS A 54 1.09 -24.77 34.23
C LYS A 54 1.95 -24.52 35.47
N GLU A 55 2.08 -25.50 36.35
CA GLU A 55 2.88 -25.40 37.58
C GLU A 55 4.40 -25.35 37.29
N SER A 56 4.85 -25.92 36.17
CA SER A 56 6.27 -25.92 35.78
C SER A 56 6.79 -24.54 35.31
N GLY A 57 5.91 -23.54 35.10
CA GLY A 57 6.31 -22.22 34.61
C GLY A 57 6.74 -22.17 33.12
N LEU A 58 6.69 -23.29 32.40
CA LEU A 58 7.07 -23.38 31.00
C LEU A 58 6.22 -22.44 30.11
N ILE A 59 4.95 -22.25 30.44
CA ILE A 59 4.06 -21.31 29.72
C ILE A 59 4.57 -19.88 29.89
N ASP A 60 5.01 -19.51 31.08
CA ASP A 60 5.58 -18.19 31.37
C ASP A 60 6.94 -17.99 30.71
N GLU A 61 7.72 -19.05 30.55
CA GLU A 61 9.01 -19.03 29.84
C GLU A 61 8.79 -18.84 28.32
N VAL A 62 7.80 -19.50 27.73
CA VAL A 62 7.38 -19.29 26.33
C VAL A 62 6.82 -17.90 26.12
N LEU A 63 5.94 -17.43 27.01
CA LEU A 63 5.38 -16.07 26.95
C LEU A 63 6.45 -15.00 27.13
N LYS A 64 7.43 -15.20 27.99
CA LYS A 64 8.58 -14.30 28.16
C LYS A 64 9.51 -14.30 26.95
N SER A 65 9.65 -15.43 26.26
CA SER A 65 10.43 -15.50 25.03
C SER A 65 9.73 -14.82 23.85
N LEU A 66 8.41 -14.87 23.80
CA LEU A 66 7.58 -14.13 22.84
C LEU A 66 7.61 -12.63 23.13
N ASN A 67 7.55 -12.23 24.41
CA ASN A 67 7.59 -10.82 24.82
C ASN A 67 8.98 -10.17 24.73
N LYS A 68 10.08 -10.93 24.78
CA LYS A 68 11.44 -10.37 24.63
C LYS A 68 11.77 -9.93 23.20
N ASN A 69 11.09 -10.46 22.19
CA ASN A 69 11.28 -10.05 20.80
C ASN A 69 10.29 -8.94 20.36
N ASP A 70 9.26 -8.66 21.16
CA ASP A 70 8.18 -7.73 20.79
C ASP A 70 8.17 -6.41 21.58
N LEU A 71 9.05 -6.22 22.58
CA LEU A 71 9.04 -5.04 23.44
C LEU A 71 10.38 -4.30 23.40
N ASN A 72 10.58 -3.51 22.37
CA ASN A 72 11.36 -2.29 22.51
C ASN A 72 10.79 -1.18 21.61
N PRO A 73 9.76 -0.45 22.08
CA PRO A 73 9.42 0.84 21.53
C PRO A 73 10.13 1.88 22.39
N GLN A 74 11.29 2.34 22.00
CA GLN A 74 11.83 3.54 22.63
C GLN A 74 12.29 4.56 21.61
N ASN A 75 11.53 5.67 21.72
CA ASN A 75 11.92 7.06 21.58
C ASN A 75 12.21 7.59 20.19
N ASN A 76 11.12 7.99 19.56
CA ASN A 76 11.11 9.22 18.77
C ASN A 76 11.41 10.41 19.69
N ASN A 77 12.64 10.82 19.75
CA ASN A 77 13.00 12.18 20.05
C ASN A 77 13.60 12.81 18.81
N GLN A 78 12.76 13.52 18.09
CA GLN A 78 13.21 14.58 17.20
C GLN A 78 13.81 15.68 18.07
N ASN A 79 15.14 15.70 18.13
CA ASN A 79 15.86 16.93 18.43
C ASN A 79 17.28 16.82 17.89
N VAL A 80 17.56 17.67 16.92
CA VAL A 80 18.80 18.40 16.71
C VAL A 80 20.07 17.58 16.92
N VAL A 81 20.61 17.04 15.83
CA VAL A 81 22.04 16.76 15.77
C VAL A 81 22.69 17.83 14.87
N GLN A 82 22.94 18.97 15.48
CA GLN A 82 24.06 19.81 15.05
C GLN A 82 25.32 19.29 15.72
N ASN A 83 26.31 18.98 14.87
CA ASN A 83 27.72 18.87 15.19
C ASN A 83 28.08 17.91 16.32
N GLU A 84 28.52 16.70 15.92
CA GLU A 84 29.76 16.13 16.47
C GLU A 84 30.11 14.88 15.67
N LEU A 85 31.17 14.98 14.87
CA LEU A 85 31.94 13.85 14.39
C LEU A 85 32.65 13.23 15.61
N ILE A 86 31.97 12.36 16.32
CA ILE A 86 32.58 11.62 17.43
C ILE A 86 33.33 10.43 16.83
N TYR A 87 34.65 10.54 16.79
CA TYR A 87 35.54 9.40 16.69
C TYR A 87 35.39 8.54 17.96
N SER A 88 34.57 7.54 17.97
CA SER A 88 34.56 6.52 18.99
C SER A 88 35.57 5.43 18.61
N ASN A 89 36.72 5.44 19.27
CA ASN A 89 37.61 4.29 19.35
C ASN A 89 36.91 3.23 20.21
N SER A 90 36.19 2.32 19.63
CA SER A 90 35.76 1.08 20.25
C SER A 90 36.21 -0.09 19.38
N ASN A 91 37.04 -0.95 19.96
CA ASN A 91 37.49 -2.24 19.41
C ASN A 91 36.32 -3.25 19.39
N GLU A 92 35.23 -2.93 18.73
CA GLU A 92 34.15 -3.86 18.38
C GLU A 92 34.21 -4.13 16.88
N ASN A 93 34.07 -5.41 16.50
CA ASN A 93 34.13 -5.86 15.12
C ASN A 93 33.23 -4.98 14.23
N PRO A 94 33.76 -4.29 13.21
CA PRO A 94 33.03 -3.27 12.43
C PRO A 94 31.96 -3.84 11.50
N SER A 95 31.68 -5.14 11.53
CA SER A 95 30.88 -5.83 10.51
C SER A 95 29.36 -5.71 10.65
N ASN A 96 28.81 -5.25 11.76
CA ASN A 96 27.35 -5.33 11.98
C ASN A 96 26.58 -4.00 11.91
N ASN A 97 27.22 -2.85 11.62
CA ASN A 97 26.55 -1.55 11.69
C ASN A 97 26.84 -0.62 10.48
N LEU A 98 27.11 -1.21 9.31
CA LEU A 98 27.27 -0.40 8.09
C LEU A 98 25.97 0.30 7.72
N LYS A 99 26.03 1.62 7.50
CA LYS A 99 24.91 2.46 7.05
C LYS A 99 25.36 3.34 5.90
N LEU A 100 24.42 3.77 5.09
CA LEU A 100 24.67 4.69 4.00
C LEU A 100 24.18 6.09 4.43
N PHE A 101 25.08 7.05 4.48
CA PHE A 101 24.74 8.45 4.71
C PHE A 101 24.51 9.14 3.37
N VAL A 102 23.37 9.78 3.22
CA VAL A 102 22.98 10.55 2.02
C VAL A 102 22.62 11.95 2.44
N LYS A 103 23.33 12.93 1.89
CA LYS A 103 23.03 14.35 2.07
C LYS A 103 22.60 14.96 0.74
N LEU A 104 21.40 15.52 0.70
CA LEU A 104 20.90 16.35 -0.39
C LEU A 104 21.36 17.78 -0.12
N ASN A 105 22.24 18.31 -0.98
CA ASN A 105 22.89 19.61 -0.75
C ASN A 105 22.05 20.76 -1.30
N SER A 106 21.79 20.77 -2.62
CA SER A 106 21.09 21.86 -3.30
C SER A 106 20.39 21.40 -4.57
N GLY A 107 19.37 22.12 -4.98
CA GLY A 107 18.72 22.00 -6.28
C GLY A 107 19.15 23.14 -7.20
N HIS A 108 19.33 22.84 -8.49
CA HIS A 108 19.76 23.80 -9.52
C HIS A 108 18.93 23.64 -10.80
N ASN A 109 18.70 24.76 -11.49
CA ASN A 109 18.00 24.79 -12.77
C ASN A 109 16.60 24.15 -12.72
N PHE A 110 15.90 24.27 -11.58
CA PHE A 110 14.56 23.76 -11.47
C PHE A 110 13.55 24.69 -12.17
N ILE A 111 12.47 24.08 -12.69
CA ILE A 111 11.32 24.82 -13.20
C ILE A 111 10.70 25.58 -12.02
N ASP A 112 10.45 26.89 -12.21
CA ASP A 112 9.78 27.70 -11.21
C ASP A 112 8.27 27.40 -11.21
N TYR A 113 7.76 26.89 -10.10
CA TYR A 113 6.35 26.56 -9.92
C TYR A 113 5.57 27.69 -9.26
N ASP A 114 6.25 28.74 -8.75
CA ASP A 114 5.64 29.91 -8.18
C ASP A 114 5.69 31.07 -9.19
N ILE A 115 4.59 31.27 -9.91
CA ILE A 115 4.46 32.41 -10.84
C ILE A 115 4.34 33.69 -10.00
N LYS A 116 5.41 34.46 -9.91
CA LYS A 116 5.54 35.68 -9.07
C LYS A 116 4.50 36.79 -9.33
N ASN A 117 3.61 36.61 -10.30
CA ASN A 117 2.69 37.68 -10.76
C ASN A 117 1.21 37.46 -10.36
N VAL A 118 0.87 36.40 -9.64
CA VAL A 118 -0.52 36.18 -9.18
C VAL A 118 -0.60 36.50 -7.69
N ILE A 119 -1.27 37.60 -7.37
CA ILE A 119 -1.56 38.00 -6.01
C ILE A 119 -2.51 36.97 -5.39
N ASN A 120 -2.07 36.28 -4.30
CA ASN A 120 -2.80 35.30 -3.50
C ASN A 120 -2.60 33.80 -3.87
N GLU A 121 -1.54 33.39 -4.54
CA GLU A 121 -1.24 31.95 -4.64
C GLU A 121 -0.56 31.40 -3.37
N SER A 122 -0.97 30.20 -2.98
CA SER A 122 -0.34 29.47 -1.87
C SER A 122 1.09 29.05 -2.25
N PRO A 123 2.06 29.14 -1.34
CA PRO A 123 3.45 28.78 -1.62
C PRO A 123 3.56 27.28 -1.98
N SER A 124 4.43 26.97 -2.94
CA SER A 124 4.77 25.62 -3.35
C SER A 124 6.00 25.11 -2.60
N PHE A 125 6.05 23.79 -2.38
CA PHE A 125 7.15 23.14 -1.69
C PHE A 125 7.56 21.86 -2.41
N PHE A 126 8.85 21.57 -2.44
CA PHE A 126 9.37 20.27 -2.81
C PHE A 126 9.46 19.35 -1.58
N ILE A 127 9.24 18.05 -1.82
CA ILE A 127 9.45 16.99 -0.84
C ILE A 127 10.20 15.87 -1.56
N PHE A 128 11.30 15.41 -0.96
CA PHE A 128 12.04 14.24 -1.43
C PHE A 128 11.64 13.03 -0.59
N ASP A 129 11.22 11.98 -1.26
CA ASP A 129 10.88 10.68 -0.64
C ASP A 129 11.85 9.64 -1.19
N LEU A 130 12.71 9.10 -0.32
CA LEU A 130 13.74 8.14 -0.68
C LEU A 130 13.30 6.75 -0.25
N LEU A 131 13.55 5.76 -1.09
CA LEU A 131 13.38 4.34 -0.76
C LEU A 131 14.73 3.64 -0.87
N PHE A 132 15.11 2.92 0.19
CA PHE A 132 16.27 2.06 0.20
C PHE A 132 15.97 0.80 1.03
N PHE A 133 16.15 -0.39 0.45
CA PHE A 133 15.81 -1.68 1.06
C PHE A 133 14.43 -1.72 1.73
N GLY A 134 13.43 -1.15 1.07
CA GLY A 134 12.05 -1.13 1.56
C GLY A 134 11.75 -0.06 2.61
N LYS A 135 12.75 0.59 3.19
CA LYS A 135 12.53 1.67 4.14
C LYS A 135 12.45 3.02 3.46
N ARG A 136 11.44 3.80 3.82
CA ARG A 136 11.21 5.15 3.26
C ARG A 136 11.78 6.21 4.19
N TYR A 137 12.34 7.26 3.57
CA TYR A 137 12.91 8.42 4.23
C TYR A 137 12.38 9.67 3.54
N LYS A 138 11.71 10.55 4.28
CA LYS A 138 11.04 11.71 3.72
C LYS A 138 11.67 13.00 4.22
N SER A 139 11.97 13.96 3.32
CA SER A 139 12.46 15.28 3.67
C SER A 139 11.36 16.14 4.30
N LYS A 140 11.78 17.25 4.92
CA LYS A 140 10.88 18.37 5.22
C LYS A 140 10.38 19.00 3.92
N LYS A 141 9.41 19.93 4.05
CA LYS A 141 8.96 20.77 2.95
C LYS A 141 10.03 21.81 2.65
N ILE A 142 10.52 21.85 1.42
CA ILE A 142 11.57 22.75 0.93
C ILE A 142 10.91 23.74 -0.02
N PRO A 143 11.06 25.07 0.16
CA PRO A 143 10.47 26.05 -0.76
C PRO A 143 10.95 25.82 -2.20
N THR A 144 10.05 25.97 -3.17
CA THR A 144 10.39 25.87 -4.59
C THR A 144 11.18 27.09 -5.07
N GLY A 145 11.96 26.90 -6.12
CA GLY A 145 12.75 27.96 -6.79
C GLY A 145 13.59 27.35 -7.90
N SER A 146 14.25 28.18 -8.69
CA SER A 146 15.19 27.71 -9.71
C SER A 146 16.45 27.11 -9.08
N ASP A 147 16.98 27.79 -8.07
CA ASP A 147 18.14 27.36 -7.30
C ASP A 147 17.83 27.52 -5.82
N PHE A 148 17.96 26.43 -5.06
CA PHE A 148 17.60 26.43 -3.64
C PHE A 148 18.48 25.48 -2.83
N PRO A 149 18.78 25.82 -1.56
CA PRO A 149 19.44 24.89 -0.64
C PRO A 149 18.44 23.82 -0.20
N ILE A 150 18.89 22.57 -0.13
CA ILE A 150 18.09 21.46 0.40
C ILE A 150 18.54 21.16 1.83
N ASP A 151 19.84 20.93 2.04
CA ASP A 151 20.52 20.65 3.31
C ASP A 151 19.82 19.59 4.20
N GLU A 152 19.27 18.56 3.58
CA GLU A 152 18.63 17.42 4.27
C GLU A 152 19.56 16.20 4.24
N SER A 153 19.63 15.49 5.38
CA SER A 153 20.50 14.33 5.55
C SER A 153 19.71 13.10 6.00
N PHE A 154 20.05 11.94 5.45
CA PHE A 154 19.43 10.67 5.75
C PHE A 154 20.48 9.62 6.07
N ILE A 155 20.18 8.75 7.05
CA ILE A 155 20.96 7.57 7.36
C ILE A 155 20.15 6.36 6.92
N LEU A 156 20.61 5.68 5.87
CA LEU A 156 19.93 4.57 5.25
C LEU A 156 20.52 3.26 5.78
N ASP A 157 19.66 2.34 6.20
CA ASP A 157 20.08 1.04 6.75
C ASP A 157 20.19 0.01 5.60
N PHE A 158 21.27 -0.78 5.60
CA PHE A 158 21.38 -1.96 4.76
C PHE A 158 20.56 -3.08 5.39
N ASN A 159 19.53 -3.49 4.72
CA ASN A 159 18.58 -4.56 5.00
C ASN A 159 18.27 -4.88 6.48
N PRO A 160 17.07 -4.51 6.96
CA PRO A 160 16.59 -4.89 8.28
C PRO A 160 16.20 -6.38 8.43
N LEU A 161 16.10 -7.15 7.33
CA LEU A 161 15.58 -8.53 7.34
C LEU A 161 16.66 -9.61 7.40
N GLU A 162 17.91 -9.30 7.08
CA GLU A 162 19.01 -10.25 7.08
C GLU A 162 20.11 -9.86 8.09
N SER A 163 19.77 -9.90 9.38
CA SER A 163 20.67 -9.55 10.48
C SER A 163 21.89 -10.51 10.66
N SER A 164 22.08 -11.48 9.76
CA SER A 164 23.13 -12.50 9.86
C SER A 164 24.24 -12.40 8.80
N ILE A 165 24.14 -11.49 7.81
CA ILE A 165 25.17 -11.37 6.78
C ILE A 165 26.24 -10.37 7.21
N ASN A 166 27.47 -10.85 7.38
CA ASN A 166 28.64 -9.98 7.53
C ASN A 166 28.86 -9.20 6.23
N LEU A 167 28.35 -7.96 6.19
CA LEU A 167 28.50 -7.07 5.04
C LEU A 167 29.98 -6.70 4.88
N ASN A 168 30.62 -7.22 3.85
CA ASN A 168 31.93 -6.79 3.39
C ASN A 168 31.85 -6.08 2.04
N TYR A 169 32.87 -5.34 1.65
CA TYR A 169 32.86 -4.54 0.41
C TYR A 169 32.67 -5.39 -0.86
N SER A 170 33.09 -6.66 -0.85
CA SER A 170 32.89 -7.59 -1.97
C SER A 170 31.44 -8.02 -2.12
N ILE A 171 30.69 -8.11 -1.00
CA ILE A 171 29.24 -8.38 -1.01
C ILE A 171 28.49 -7.12 -1.40
N LEU A 172 28.84 -5.97 -0.81
CA LEU A 172 28.22 -4.68 -1.12
C LEU A 172 28.29 -4.33 -2.62
N LYS A 173 29.39 -4.65 -3.28
CA LYS A 173 29.56 -4.46 -4.73
C LYS A 173 28.49 -5.17 -5.55
N LYS A 174 28.02 -6.35 -5.11
CA LYS A 174 27.03 -7.18 -5.81
C LYS A 174 25.59 -6.80 -5.51
N ILE A 175 25.36 -5.87 -4.60
CA ILE A 175 24.01 -5.40 -4.25
C ILE A 175 23.54 -4.42 -5.32
N SER A 176 22.57 -4.84 -6.14
CA SER A 176 22.03 -4.03 -7.24
C SER A 176 20.88 -3.12 -6.85
N SER A 177 20.48 -3.06 -5.56
CA SER A 177 19.40 -2.17 -5.08
C SER A 177 19.83 -0.70 -5.10
N PRO A 178 19.27 0.15 -5.98
CA PRO A 178 19.58 1.57 -6.00
C PRO A 178 18.85 2.32 -4.88
N ILE A 179 19.23 3.58 -4.65
CA ILE A 179 18.40 4.52 -3.87
C ILE A 179 17.39 5.10 -4.84
N HIS A 180 16.10 4.80 -4.64
CA HIS A 180 15.04 5.40 -5.44
C HIS A 180 14.54 6.67 -4.79
N ILE A 181 14.48 7.77 -5.53
CA ILE A 181 14.09 9.09 -5.04
C ILE A 181 12.87 9.57 -5.83
N CYS A 182 11.78 9.86 -5.14
CA CYS A 182 10.62 10.56 -5.67
C CYS A 182 10.71 12.03 -5.31
N LEU A 183 10.64 12.91 -6.30
CA LEU A 183 10.50 14.35 -6.13
C LEU A 183 9.03 14.73 -6.23
N LEU A 184 8.46 15.20 -5.13
CA LEU A 184 7.06 15.58 -5.03
C LEU A 184 6.92 17.09 -4.92
N LEU A 185 5.95 17.67 -5.63
CA LEU A 185 5.50 19.05 -5.47
C LEU A 185 4.26 19.07 -4.56
N TYR A 186 4.33 19.83 -3.49
CA TYR A 186 3.22 20.07 -2.58
C TYR A 186 2.70 21.51 -2.79
N LYS A 187 1.46 21.65 -3.23
CA LYS A 187 0.75 22.94 -3.38
C LYS A 187 -0.72 22.74 -3.02
N GLU A 188 -1.31 23.63 -2.23
CA GLU A 188 -2.75 23.61 -1.87
C GLU A 188 -3.24 22.27 -1.30
N ASN A 189 -2.48 21.68 -0.39
CA ASN A 189 -2.74 20.34 0.17
C ASN A 189 -2.75 19.21 -0.86
N ASN A 190 -2.22 19.43 -2.06
CA ASN A 190 -2.13 18.46 -3.12
C ASN A 190 -0.67 18.06 -3.37
N LEU A 191 -0.42 16.74 -3.53
CA LEU A 191 0.88 16.19 -3.91
C LEU A 191 0.84 15.81 -5.39
N LYS A 192 1.93 16.15 -6.12
CA LYS A 192 2.15 15.75 -7.51
C LYS A 192 3.54 15.19 -7.67
N LEU A 193 3.70 14.06 -8.35
CA LEU A 193 5.01 13.54 -8.73
C LEU A 193 5.58 14.42 -9.85
N VAL A 194 6.69 15.05 -9.56
CA VAL A 194 7.43 15.90 -10.51
C VAL A 194 8.41 15.05 -11.30
N ALA A 195 9.16 14.20 -10.60
CA ALA A 195 10.10 13.27 -11.18
C ALA A 195 10.41 12.13 -10.22
N SER A 196 10.92 11.01 -10.75
CA SER A 196 11.53 9.95 -9.96
C SER A 196 12.88 9.58 -10.55
N LYS A 197 13.79 9.08 -9.72
CA LYS A 197 15.14 8.68 -10.17
C LYS A 197 15.74 7.63 -9.25
N SER A 198 16.40 6.64 -9.87
CA SER A 198 17.23 5.67 -9.17
C SER A 198 18.68 6.14 -9.16
N ILE A 199 19.29 6.18 -7.99
CA ILE A 199 20.68 6.62 -7.78
C ILE A 199 21.56 5.42 -7.48
N GLU A 200 22.63 5.26 -8.27
CA GLU A 200 23.66 4.26 -8.04
C GLU A 200 24.62 4.72 -6.95
N TRP A 201 24.59 4.05 -5.81
CA TRP A 201 25.35 4.42 -4.62
C TRP A 201 26.72 3.71 -4.52
N ARG A 202 26.94 2.60 -5.24
CA ARG A 202 28.12 1.72 -5.07
C ARG A 202 29.44 2.42 -5.38
N TRP A 203 29.42 3.57 -6.07
CA TRP A 203 30.60 4.41 -6.27
C TRP A 203 31.24 4.86 -4.94
N VAL A 204 30.49 4.90 -3.85
CA VAL A 204 31.04 5.20 -2.51
C VAL A 204 32.11 4.19 -2.08
N LEU A 205 32.05 2.95 -2.59
CA LEU A 205 33.02 1.90 -2.30
C LEU A 205 34.40 2.18 -2.91
N CYS A 206 34.48 3.05 -3.92
CA CYS A 206 35.73 3.48 -4.57
C CYS A 206 36.25 4.80 -4.01
N TYR A 207 35.37 5.73 -3.71
CA TYR A 207 35.73 7.10 -3.37
C TYR A 207 35.64 7.39 -1.86
N GLY A 208 35.06 6.49 -1.07
CA GLY A 208 34.75 6.72 0.35
C GLY A 208 33.59 7.71 0.55
N THR A 209 33.68 8.86 -0.13
CA THR A 209 32.60 9.86 -0.24
C THR A 209 32.41 10.19 -1.71
N TYR A 210 31.18 10.08 -2.18
CA TYR A 210 30.84 10.28 -3.59
C TYR A 210 29.86 11.44 -3.73
N LYS A 211 30.23 12.43 -4.58
CA LYS A 211 29.37 13.56 -4.93
C LYS A 211 28.72 13.30 -6.28
N ILE A 212 27.42 13.52 -6.35
CA ILE A 212 26.59 13.26 -7.53
C ILE A 212 25.82 14.53 -7.88
N GLU A 213 25.74 14.82 -9.18
CA GLU A 213 24.77 15.73 -9.77
C GLU A 213 23.74 14.91 -10.51
N ALA A 214 22.53 14.79 -9.94
CA ALA A 214 21.47 13.96 -10.46
C ALA A 214 20.42 14.80 -11.19
N GLU A 215 20.29 14.61 -12.51
CA GLU A 215 19.21 15.20 -13.31
C GLU A 215 17.91 14.48 -13.07
N PHE A 216 16.83 15.22 -12.81
CA PHE A 216 15.48 14.71 -12.65
C PHE A 216 14.66 15.03 -13.91
N LYS A 217 14.00 14.01 -14.47
CA LYS A 217 13.20 14.12 -15.70
C LYS A 217 11.72 13.90 -15.39
N SER A 218 10.84 14.67 -16.05
CA SER A 218 9.41 14.57 -15.86
C SER A 218 8.85 13.26 -16.45
N PRO A 219 8.06 12.47 -15.69
CA PRO A 219 7.44 11.25 -16.20
C PRO A 219 6.33 11.53 -17.23
N SER A 220 5.73 12.71 -17.17
CA SER A 220 4.55 13.06 -17.99
C SER A 220 4.88 13.66 -19.36
N SER A 221 6.14 13.96 -19.66
CA SER A 221 6.49 14.58 -20.94
C SER A 221 7.01 13.56 -21.95
N LEU A 222 6.49 13.60 -23.18
CA LEU A 222 6.98 12.81 -24.30
C LEU A 222 8.46 13.10 -24.63
N ASN A 223 8.96 14.27 -24.22
CA ASN A 223 10.28 14.80 -24.59
C ASN A 223 11.32 14.69 -23.46
N ASN A 224 11.11 13.89 -22.42
CA ASN A 224 12.05 13.74 -21.29
C ASN A 224 12.55 15.09 -20.74
N LEU A 225 11.62 16.03 -20.49
CA LEU A 225 11.98 17.37 -20.00
C LEU A 225 12.74 17.26 -18.69
N ASN A 226 13.93 17.86 -18.66
CA ASN A 226 14.70 18.02 -17.43
C ASN A 226 13.94 18.99 -16.52
N VAL A 227 13.62 18.54 -15.31
CA VAL A 227 12.92 19.34 -14.29
C VAL A 227 13.90 20.16 -13.47
N GLY A 228 15.10 19.65 -13.29
CA GLY A 228 16.18 20.25 -12.52
C GLY A 228 17.24 19.24 -12.14
N THR A 229 18.28 19.70 -11.49
CA THR A 229 19.43 18.91 -11.06
C THR A 229 19.58 19.02 -9.54
N VAL A 230 19.78 17.89 -8.87
CA VAL A 230 20.07 17.84 -7.42
C VAL A 230 21.50 17.43 -7.19
N THR A 231 22.25 18.25 -6.46
CA THR A 231 23.57 17.87 -5.96
C THR A 231 23.42 17.11 -4.64
N MET A 232 24.07 15.96 -4.53
CA MET A 232 24.03 15.14 -3.33
C MET A 232 25.40 14.54 -3.00
N THR A 233 25.58 14.19 -1.75
CA THR A 233 26.79 13.55 -1.24
C THR A 233 26.41 12.24 -0.57
N ILE A 234 27.06 11.15 -0.93
CA ILE A 234 26.84 9.82 -0.37
C ILE A 234 28.15 9.34 0.27
N SER A 235 28.07 8.75 1.47
CA SER A 235 29.21 8.12 2.16
C SER A 235 28.74 6.91 2.98
N LEU A 236 29.67 6.01 3.30
CA LEU A 236 29.40 4.90 4.24
C LEU A 236 29.69 5.36 5.68
N LEU A 237 28.91 4.84 6.62
CA LEU A 237 29.15 4.97 8.05
C LEU A 237 29.37 3.57 8.67
N PRO A 238 30.50 3.34 9.41
CA PRO A 238 31.65 4.24 9.56
C PRO A 238 32.36 4.52 8.24
N LEU A 239 33.08 5.62 8.16
CA LEU A 239 33.85 6.00 6.96
C LEU A 239 34.82 4.89 6.58
N VAL A 240 34.92 4.60 5.30
CA VAL A 240 35.80 3.58 4.75
C VAL A 240 37.27 4.02 4.86
N ASP A 241 38.10 3.19 5.46
CA ASP A 241 39.55 3.41 5.43
C ASP A 241 40.07 3.38 3.99
N LYS A 242 40.94 4.30 3.66
CA LYS A 242 41.53 4.43 2.30
C LYS A 242 42.14 3.13 1.77
N GLN A 243 42.62 2.26 2.67
CA GLN A 243 43.23 0.96 2.32
C GLN A 243 42.19 -0.10 1.90
N ASN A 244 40.93 0.09 2.28
CA ASN A 244 39.82 -0.85 2.02
C ASN A 244 38.96 -0.44 0.82
N LEU A 245 39.25 0.69 0.17
CA LEU A 245 38.55 1.15 -1.01
C LEU A 245 38.72 0.18 -2.19
N LEU A 246 37.65 -0.10 -2.90
CA LEU A 246 37.70 -0.92 -4.10
C LEU A 246 38.28 -0.15 -5.27
N ASN A 247 38.90 -0.89 -6.24
CA ASN A 247 39.31 -0.30 -7.47
C ASN A 247 38.12 0.15 -8.32
N GLN A 248 38.17 1.33 -8.90
CA GLN A 248 37.14 1.89 -9.77
C GLN A 248 36.79 0.94 -10.93
N THR A 249 37.78 0.28 -11.55
CA THR A 249 37.51 -0.72 -12.60
C THR A 249 36.62 -1.83 -12.12
N SER A 250 36.78 -2.31 -10.88
CA SER A 250 35.97 -3.39 -10.31
C SER A 250 34.50 -3.03 -10.17
N ILE A 251 34.14 -1.78 -9.87
CA ILE A 251 32.77 -1.30 -9.84
C ILE A 251 32.22 -1.08 -11.25
N THR A 252 33.04 -0.44 -12.13
CA THR A 252 32.68 -0.21 -13.53
C THR A 252 32.37 -1.52 -14.25
N ASP A 253 33.18 -2.53 -14.07
CA ASP A 253 32.99 -3.85 -14.71
C ASP A 253 31.71 -4.52 -14.20
N GLN A 254 31.45 -4.47 -12.88
CA GLN A 254 30.23 -5.01 -12.30
C GLN A 254 28.98 -4.32 -12.85
N LEU A 255 28.97 -2.98 -12.88
CA LEU A 255 27.86 -2.20 -13.41
C LEU A 255 27.62 -2.44 -14.91
N ASN A 256 28.70 -2.55 -15.68
CA ASN A 256 28.61 -2.83 -17.12
C ASN A 256 28.09 -4.24 -17.39
N GLU A 257 28.53 -5.23 -16.59
CA GLU A 257 28.02 -6.61 -16.69
C GLU A 257 26.53 -6.68 -16.36
N GLU A 258 26.10 -6.06 -15.26
CA GLU A 258 24.68 -5.99 -14.88
C GLU A 258 23.84 -5.33 -15.96
N ARG A 259 24.30 -4.18 -16.47
CA ARG A 259 23.60 -3.43 -17.53
C ARG A 259 23.53 -4.21 -18.84
N LYS A 260 24.62 -4.87 -19.22
CA LYS A 260 24.64 -5.71 -20.42
C LYS A 260 23.65 -6.86 -20.29
N ASN A 261 23.65 -7.56 -19.15
CA ASN A 261 22.73 -8.65 -18.90
C ASN A 261 21.26 -8.18 -18.94
N GLU A 262 20.95 -7.00 -18.37
CA GLU A 262 19.61 -6.42 -18.43
C GLU A 262 19.17 -6.09 -19.86
N ILE A 263 20.07 -5.51 -20.65
CA ILE A 263 19.82 -5.19 -22.06
C ILE A 263 19.61 -6.47 -22.87
N ASP A 264 20.47 -7.45 -22.73
CA ASP A 264 20.42 -8.72 -23.47
C ASP A 264 19.10 -9.47 -23.17
N ILE A 265 18.72 -9.58 -21.88
CA ILE A 265 17.45 -10.21 -21.46
C ILE A 265 16.25 -9.42 -22.02
N SER A 266 16.28 -8.10 -21.93
CA SER A 266 15.19 -7.24 -22.43
C SER A 266 15.04 -7.36 -23.95
N GLN A 267 16.15 -7.39 -24.70
CA GLN A 267 16.13 -7.55 -26.15
C GLN A 267 15.62 -8.92 -26.57
N ASP A 268 16.07 -9.99 -25.90
CA ASP A 268 15.56 -11.35 -26.12
C ASP A 268 14.07 -11.46 -25.88
N PHE A 269 13.58 -10.80 -24.81
CA PHE A 269 12.15 -10.78 -24.51
C PHE A 269 11.35 -10.02 -25.57
N ILE A 270 11.85 -8.87 -26.03
CA ILE A 270 11.21 -8.08 -27.11
C ILE A 270 11.14 -8.89 -28.39
N ASN A 271 12.25 -9.53 -28.80
CA ASN A 271 12.29 -10.35 -30.00
C ASN A 271 11.30 -11.52 -29.92
N TYR A 272 11.28 -12.23 -28.77
CA TYR A 272 10.36 -13.34 -28.55
C TYR A 272 8.91 -12.88 -28.59
N THR A 273 8.56 -11.82 -27.87
CA THR A 273 7.19 -11.33 -27.76
C THR A 273 6.67 -10.72 -29.08
N SER A 274 7.54 -10.23 -29.94
CA SER A 274 7.17 -9.77 -31.28
C SER A 274 6.64 -10.92 -32.13
N VAL A 275 7.35 -12.06 -32.15
CA VAL A 275 6.89 -13.29 -32.85
C VAL A 275 5.62 -13.84 -32.19
N TRP A 276 5.60 -13.91 -30.86
CA TRP A 276 4.45 -14.39 -30.09
C TRP A 276 3.18 -13.56 -30.39
N TRP A 277 3.34 -12.24 -30.55
CA TRP A 277 2.24 -11.32 -30.87
C TRP A 277 1.70 -11.52 -32.28
N GLU A 278 2.57 -11.70 -33.27
CA GLU A 278 2.15 -12.03 -34.64
C GLU A 278 1.39 -13.36 -34.68
N ASP A 279 1.88 -14.38 -34.03
CA ASP A 279 1.20 -15.68 -33.91
C ASP A 279 -0.18 -15.53 -33.25
N TYR A 280 -0.28 -14.70 -32.17
CA TYR A 280 -1.55 -14.45 -31.50
C TYR A 280 -2.58 -13.81 -32.42
N LYS A 281 -2.17 -12.82 -33.20
CA LYS A 281 -3.05 -12.14 -34.17
C LYS A 281 -3.49 -13.08 -35.31
N ASN A 282 -2.59 -13.92 -35.77
CA ASN A 282 -2.85 -14.85 -36.88
C ASN A 282 -3.84 -15.97 -36.53
N ILE A 283 -4.04 -16.29 -35.24
CA ILE A 283 -5.02 -17.30 -34.83
C ILE A 283 -6.45 -16.84 -35.17
N ARG A 284 -6.78 -15.56 -34.98
CA ARG A 284 -8.08 -14.98 -35.31
C ARG A 284 -7.96 -13.47 -35.57
N PRO A 285 -8.66 -12.90 -36.54
CA PRO A 285 -8.63 -11.45 -36.81
C PRO A 285 -9.03 -10.59 -35.60
N GLU A 286 -10.01 -11.06 -34.80
CA GLU A 286 -10.54 -10.35 -33.63
C GLU A 286 -9.50 -10.17 -32.53
N ASN A 287 -8.47 -11.01 -32.48
CA ASN A 287 -7.42 -10.93 -31.48
C ASN A 287 -6.64 -9.62 -31.56
N SER A 288 -6.56 -8.99 -32.73
CA SER A 288 -5.86 -7.71 -32.93
C SER A 288 -6.51 -6.55 -32.16
N SER A 289 -7.80 -6.63 -31.87
CA SER A 289 -8.57 -5.61 -31.15
C SER A 289 -8.59 -5.80 -29.61
N ARG A 290 -8.05 -6.93 -29.12
CA ARG A 290 -8.04 -7.24 -27.69
C ARG A 290 -6.98 -6.46 -26.94
N ILE A 291 -7.28 -6.14 -25.67
CA ILE A 291 -6.36 -5.44 -24.78
C ILE A 291 -5.34 -6.44 -24.26
N ILE A 292 -4.13 -6.39 -24.81
CA ILE A 292 -3.01 -7.27 -24.44
C ILE A 292 -1.89 -6.41 -23.86
N LYS A 293 -1.68 -6.52 -22.57
CA LYS A 293 -0.75 -5.69 -21.81
C LYS A 293 0.61 -6.37 -21.63
N LEU A 294 1.32 -6.66 -22.72
CA LEU A 294 2.68 -7.26 -22.67
C LEU A 294 3.72 -6.28 -22.11
N PHE A 295 3.63 -5.01 -22.55
CA PHE A 295 4.51 -3.93 -22.13
C PHE A 295 3.68 -2.78 -21.59
N LEU A 296 4.20 -2.15 -20.54
CA LEU A 296 3.55 -1.06 -19.84
C LEU A 296 4.45 0.19 -19.82
N PRO A 297 3.90 1.37 -20.08
CA PRO A 297 4.65 2.62 -19.94
C PRO A 297 4.86 2.93 -18.46
N THR A 298 6.11 3.17 -18.06
CA THR A 298 6.48 3.45 -16.68
C THR A 298 6.92 4.89 -16.48
N GLU A 299 7.04 5.30 -15.23
CA GLU A 299 7.53 6.62 -14.83
C GLU A 299 9.02 6.82 -15.14
N ASP A 300 9.81 5.74 -15.10
CA ASP A 300 11.23 5.77 -15.45
C ASP A 300 11.40 5.61 -16.96
N ARG A 301 11.93 6.65 -17.60
CA ARG A 301 12.11 6.71 -19.05
C ARG A 301 13.58 6.77 -19.48
N GLU A 302 14.52 6.43 -18.58
CA GLU A 302 15.95 6.60 -18.89
C GLU A 302 16.43 5.71 -20.05
N PHE A 303 15.89 4.48 -20.23
CA PHE A 303 16.34 3.56 -21.29
C PHE A 303 15.22 2.97 -22.14
N TYR A 304 14.09 2.60 -21.54
CA TYR A 304 12.93 2.07 -22.25
C TYR A 304 11.67 2.65 -21.63
N SER A 305 10.90 3.38 -22.42
CA SER A 305 9.62 3.94 -21.98
C SER A 305 8.58 2.87 -21.61
N TYR A 306 8.85 1.61 -21.99
CA TYR A 306 7.96 0.49 -21.77
C TYR A 306 8.71 -0.67 -21.12
N LYS A 307 8.17 -1.19 -20.02
CA LYS A 307 8.71 -2.36 -19.32
C LYS A 307 7.76 -3.54 -19.48
N PRO A 308 8.27 -4.81 -19.50
CA PRO A 308 7.39 -5.98 -19.45
C PRO A 308 6.44 -5.91 -18.26
N SER A 309 5.15 -6.21 -18.47
CA SER A 309 4.13 -6.09 -17.42
C SER A 309 4.43 -6.95 -16.18
N MET A 310 5.02 -8.14 -16.39
CA MET A 310 5.42 -9.07 -15.33
C MET A 310 6.56 -8.52 -14.45
N SER A 311 7.34 -7.57 -14.96
CA SER A 311 8.46 -6.95 -14.23
C SER A 311 8.01 -5.92 -13.18
N LEU A 312 6.78 -5.41 -13.29
CA LEU A 312 6.23 -4.39 -12.38
C LEU A 312 5.47 -5.01 -11.19
N ILE A 313 5.15 -6.30 -11.27
CA ILE A 313 4.41 -7.03 -10.25
C ILE A 313 5.37 -7.95 -9.53
N GLU A 314 5.25 -8.01 -8.21
CA GLU A 314 6.00 -8.94 -7.38
C GLU A 314 5.19 -9.29 -6.12
N SER A 315 5.52 -10.42 -5.50
CA SER A 315 4.90 -10.80 -4.23
C SER A 315 5.33 -9.85 -3.11
N TYR A 316 4.38 -9.15 -2.50
CA TYR A 316 4.66 -8.18 -1.44
C TYR A 316 5.01 -8.91 -0.12
N ASN A 317 6.08 -8.49 0.54
CA ASN A 317 6.32 -8.92 1.91
C ASN A 317 5.41 -8.13 2.86
N LEU A 318 4.33 -8.76 3.32
CA LEU A 318 3.27 -8.11 4.08
C LEU A 318 3.67 -7.68 5.50
N GLY A 319 4.72 -8.31 6.06
CA GLY A 319 5.00 -8.14 7.47
C GLY A 319 3.81 -8.56 8.34
N ARG A 320 3.56 -7.82 9.44
CA ARG A 320 2.44 -8.07 10.37
C ARG A 320 1.36 -6.99 10.36
N ASN A 321 1.37 -6.11 9.35
CA ASN A 321 0.57 -4.89 9.38
C ASN A 321 -0.74 -4.98 8.57
N ILE A 322 -0.89 -6.04 7.77
CA ILE A 322 -2.12 -6.42 7.08
C ILE A 322 -2.29 -7.93 7.30
N ASN A 323 -3.41 -8.35 7.89
CA ASN A 323 -3.59 -9.73 8.34
C ASN A 323 -4.39 -10.58 7.36
N THR A 324 -5.17 -9.97 6.48
CA THR A 324 -6.04 -10.69 5.56
C THR A 324 -6.04 -10.07 4.16
N PRO A 325 -6.31 -10.86 3.11
CA PRO A 325 -6.50 -10.34 1.75
C PRO A 325 -7.61 -9.29 1.69
N TYR A 326 -8.57 -9.36 2.57
CA TYR A 326 -9.70 -8.44 2.64
C TYR A 326 -9.30 -7.08 3.20
N GLU A 327 -8.46 -7.07 4.24
CA GLU A 327 -7.83 -5.85 4.74
C GLU A 327 -6.92 -5.22 3.68
N ALA A 328 -6.19 -6.03 2.90
CA ALA A 328 -5.38 -5.53 1.79
C ALA A 328 -6.25 -4.81 0.74
N ALA A 329 -7.37 -5.41 0.34
CA ALA A 329 -8.30 -4.78 -0.60
C ALA A 329 -8.91 -3.50 -0.03
N ARG A 330 -9.23 -3.48 1.28
CA ARG A 330 -9.71 -2.29 1.97
C ARG A 330 -8.66 -1.20 2.02
N PHE A 331 -7.41 -1.53 2.40
CA PHE A 331 -6.27 -0.61 2.42
C PHE A 331 -6.09 0.07 1.06
N VAL A 332 -6.02 -0.70 -0.02
CA VAL A 332 -5.86 -0.15 -1.37
C VAL A 332 -7.04 0.74 -1.76
N SER A 333 -8.27 0.36 -1.40
CA SER A 333 -9.47 1.15 -1.71
C SER A 333 -9.58 2.47 -0.94
N LEU A 334 -8.78 2.67 0.09
CA LEU A 334 -8.70 3.93 0.85
C LEU A 334 -7.79 4.96 0.17
N LEU A 335 -6.89 4.51 -0.72
CA LEU A 335 -6.09 5.43 -1.52
C LEU A 335 -6.98 6.17 -2.52
N PRO A 336 -6.91 7.51 -2.59
CA PRO A 336 -7.73 8.28 -3.53
C PRO A 336 -7.43 7.94 -4.99
N TYR A 337 -8.49 7.83 -5.79
CA TYR A 337 -8.37 7.77 -7.23
C TYR A 337 -8.06 9.14 -7.82
N GLU A 338 -7.03 9.22 -8.67
CA GLU A 338 -6.72 10.39 -9.47
C GLU A 338 -6.46 9.97 -10.91
N ARG A 339 -7.31 10.45 -11.83
CA ARG A 339 -7.11 10.24 -13.26
C ARG A 339 -5.99 11.15 -13.76
N ARG A 340 -5.02 10.58 -14.48
CA ARG A 340 -3.97 11.38 -15.13
C ARG A 340 -4.40 11.76 -16.53
N GLU A 341 -4.25 13.03 -16.82
CA GLU A 341 -4.61 13.61 -18.11
C GLU A 341 -3.48 14.49 -18.64
N ASN A 342 -3.33 14.50 -19.97
CA ASN A 342 -2.46 15.48 -20.62
C ASN A 342 -3.17 16.86 -20.63
N PRO A 343 -2.48 17.95 -21.02
CA PRO A 343 -3.10 19.27 -21.14
C PRO A 343 -4.32 19.32 -22.07
N GLY A 344 -4.50 18.33 -22.95
CA GLY A 344 -5.65 18.17 -23.84
C GLY A 344 -6.81 17.37 -23.23
N GLY A 345 -6.71 16.91 -21.98
CA GLY A 345 -7.75 16.13 -21.28
C GLY A 345 -7.79 14.64 -21.63
N GLU A 346 -6.84 14.14 -22.42
CA GLU A 346 -6.73 12.72 -22.72
C GLU A 346 -6.03 11.97 -21.61
N LYS A 347 -6.51 10.76 -21.28
CA LYS A 347 -5.87 9.91 -20.27
C LYS A 347 -4.46 9.53 -20.72
N ILE A 348 -3.49 9.78 -19.84
CA ILE A 348 -2.13 9.26 -20.00
C ILE A 348 -2.01 7.98 -19.18
N GLU A 349 -1.63 6.88 -19.82
CA GLU A 349 -1.28 5.65 -19.13
C GLU A 349 0.19 5.71 -18.67
N ILE A 350 0.40 5.70 -17.37
CA ILE A 350 1.72 5.58 -16.73
C ILE A 350 1.56 4.67 -15.52
N TRP A 351 2.33 3.60 -15.47
CA TRP A 351 2.39 2.69 -14.34
C TRP A 351 3.50 3.13 -13.40
N HIS A 352 3.13 3.57 -12.22
CA HIS A 352 4.12 3.94 -11.20
C HIS A 352 4.71 2.70 -10.51
N THR A 353 5.93 2.86 -10.00
CA THR A 353 6.43 1.95 -8.97
C THR A 353 5.54 2.05 -7.73
N ILE A 354 5.51 0.98 -6.93
CA ILE A 354 4.73 0.99 -5.68
C ILE A 354 5.23 2.09 -4.72
N HIS A 355 6.54 2.37 -4.75
CA HIS A 355 7.11 3.49 -3.97
C HIS A 355 6.50 4.83 -4.39
N SER A 356 6.50 5.14 -5.68
CA SER A 356 5.95 6.41 -6.19
C SER A 356 4.45 6.54 -5.91
N PHE A 357 3.70 5.46 -6.09
CA PHE A 357 2.28 5.44 -5.76
C PHE A 357 2.01 5.72 -4.27
N LEU A 358 2.75 5.04 -3.37
CA LEU A 358 2.62 5.27 -1.93
C LEU A 358 3.22 6.61 -1.48
N ALA A 359 4.18 7.18 -2.20
CA ALA A 359 4.69 8.52 -1.93
C ALA A 359 3.67 9.62 -2.30
N LEU A 360 2.92 9.41 -3.39
CA LEU A 360 1.82 10.27 -3.81
C LEU A 360 0.57 10.12 -2.95
N MET A 361 0.36 8.95 -2.34
CA MET A 361 -0.85 8.60 -1.59
C MET A 361 -2.16 8.68 -2.43
N LYS A 362 -2.07 8.62 -3.75
CA LYS A 362 -3.18 8.63 -4.72
C LYS A 362 -2.69 8.15 -6.08
N GLY A 363 -3.57 7.60 -6.90
CA GLY A 363 -3.21 7.12 -8.23
C GLY A 363 -4.41 6.69 -9.06
N ASP A 364 -4.16 6.12 -10.22
CA ASP A 364 -5.20 5.60 -11.11
C ASP A 364 -5.46 4.10 -10.90
N VAL A 365 -6.27 3.51 -11.78
CA VAL A 365 -6.65 2.08 -11.69
C VAL A 365 -5.42 1.19 -11.83
N GLU A 366 -4.46 1.57 -12.68
CA GLU A 366 -3.23 0.85 -12.95
C GLU A 366 -2.40 0.69 -11.66
N ASP A 367 -2.22 1.77 -10.93
CA ASP A 367 -1.47 1.79 -9.66
C ASP A 367 -2.16 0.96 -8.56
N HIS A 368 -3.48 1.14 -8.43
CA HIS A 368 -4.29 0.37 -7.47
C HIS A 368 -4.26 -1.13 -7.78
N CYS A 369 -4.35 -1.51 -9.06
CA CYS A 369 -4.26 -2.91 -9.47
C CYS A 369 -2.88 -3.50 -9.19
N SER A 370 -1.79 -2.77 -9.48
CA SER A 370 -0.43 -3.22 -9.20
C SER A 370 -0.21 -3.49 -7.72
N LEU A 371 -0.61 -2.56 -6.85
CA LEU A 371 -0.49 -2.72 -5.41
C LEU A 371 -1.36 -3.88 -4.89
N LEU A 372 -2.64 -3.94 -5.28
CA LEU A 372 -3.55 -4.99 -4.80
C LEU A 372 -3.09 -6.38 -5.27
N CYS A 373 -2.69 -6.54 -6.55
CA CYS A 373 -2.19 -7.81 -7.06
C CYS A 373 -0.96 -8.27 -6.25
N SER A 374 -0.01 -7.38 -6.02
CA SER A 374 1.22 -7.66 -5.27
C SER A 374 0.93 -8.08 -3.83
N LEU A 375 -0.02 -7.42 -3.15
CA LEU A 375 -0.45 -7.78 -1.80
C LEU A 375 -1.13 -9.16 -1.77
N LEU A 376 -2.03 -9.45 -2.72
CA LEU A 376 -2.71 -10.75 -2.79
C LEU A 376 -1.73 -11.90 -3.09
N LEU A 377 -0.72 -11.65 -3.93
CA LEU A 377 0.39 -12.59 -4.14
C LEU A 377 1.18 -12.80 -2.84
N GLY A 378 1.39 -11.76 -2.04
CA GLY A 378 2.03 -11.83 -0.72
C GLY A 378 1.30 -12.73 0.28
N PHE A 379 -0.03 -12.82 0.18
CA PHE A 379 -0.85 -13.79 0.92
C PHE A 379 -0.80 -15.22 0.34
N GLY A 380 -0.02 -15.44 -0.71
CA GLY A 380 0.08 -16.74 -1.38
C GLY A 380 -1.13 -17.07 -2.25
N LEU A 381 -2.01 -16.11 -2.54
CA LEU A 381 -3.10 -16.30 -3.48
C LEU A 381 -2.57 -16.35 -4.91
N GLU A 382 -3.22 -17.15 -5.75
CA GLU A 382 -2.97 -17.12 -7.18
C GLU A 382 -3.72 -15.91 -7.79
N ALA A 383 -3.04 -14.77 -7.83
CA ALA A 383 -3.61 -13.48 -8.24
C ALA A 383 -3.03 -13.01 -9.57
N TYR A 384 -3.87 -12.34 -10.36
CA TYR A 384 -3.54 -11.77 -11.67
C TYR A 384 -4.19 -10.42 -11.85
N ILE A 385 -3.54 -9.49 -12.55
CA ILE A 385 -4.19 -8.32 -13.12
C ILE A 385 -4.89 -8.77 -14.40
N ALA A 386 -6.18 -8.55 -14.49
CA ALA A 386 -7.00 -8.82 -15.66
C ALA A 386 -7.21 -7.54 -16.44
N ALA A 387 -7.03 -7.59 -17.76
CA ALA A 387 -7.29 -6.52 -18.69
C ALA A 387 -8.43 -6.92 -19.62
N GLY A 388 -9.43 -6.06 -19.75
CA GLY A 388 -10.61 -6.33 -20.56
C GLY A 388 -11.51 -5.12 -20.71
N VAL A 389 -12.81 -5.39 -20.86
CA VAL A 389 -13.84 -4.36 -21.03
C VAL A 389 -14.88 -4.48 -19.93
N ALA A 390 -15.18 -3.37 -19.27
CA ALA A 390 -16.30 -3.22 -18.36
C ALA A 390 -17.41 -2.38 -19.00
N ILE A 391 -18.47 -2.08 -18.26
CA ILE A 391 -19.61 -1.29 -18.76
C ILE A 391 -19.19 0.12 -19.25
N ASN A 392 -18.14 0.68 -18.64
CA ASN A 392 -17.63 2.02 -18.94
C ASN A 392 -16.46 2.02 -19.95
N GLY A 393 -16.18 0.88 -20.62
CA GLY A 393 -15.08 0.74 -21.57
C GLY A 393 -13.89 -0.08 -21.05
N PRO A 394 -12.67 0.13 -21.57
CA PRO A 394 -11.46 -0.57 -21.12
C PRO A 394 -11.28 -0.46 -19.61
N HIS A 395 -10.98 -1.59 -18.97
CA HIS A 395 -10.87 -1.66 -17.52
C HIS A 395 -9.83 -2.69 -17.07
N LEU A 396 -9.26 -2.47 -15.86
CA LEU A 396 -8.38 -3.39 -15.17
C LEU A 396 -8.99 -3.76 -13.81
N TRP A 397 -8.87 -5.03 -13.45
CA TRP A 397 -9.30 -5.55 -12.15
C TRP A 397 -8.39 -6.69 -11.73
N ILE A 398 -8.53 -7.19 -10.51
CA ILE A 398 -7.77 -8.35 -10.06
C ILE A 398 -8.64 -9.59 -10.17
N LEU A 399 -8.04 -10.66 -10.67
CA LEU A 399 -8.59 -12.00 -10.70
C LEU A 399 -7.80 -12.89 -9.74
N THR A 400 -8.47 -13.59 -8.85
CA THR A 400 -7.86 -14.66 -8.07
C THR A 400 -8.51 -16.00 -8.39
N ARG A 401 -7.66 -17.05 -8.49
CA ARG A 401 -8.09 -18.43 -8.69
C ARG A 401 -7.80 -19.23 -7.42
N ASN A 402 -8.76 -20.03 -6.99
CA ASN A 402 -8.57 -20.93 -5.87
C ASN A 402 -7.76 -22.16 -6.32
N LYS A 403 -6.62 -22.42 -5.69
CA LYS A 403 -5.77 -23.60 -6.00
C LYS A 403 -6.59 -24.89 -5.82
N GLY A 404 -6.63 -25.70 -6.88
CA GLY A 404 -7.36 -26.99 -6.90
C GLY A 404 -8.80 -26.93 -7.40
N LYS A 405 -9.37 -25.73 -7.66
CA LYS A 405 -10.70 -25.56 -8.25
C LYS A 405 -10.62 -24.63 -9.47
N LYS A 406 -10.44 -25.20 -10.67
CA LYS A 406 -10.21 -24.45 -11.92
C LYS A 406 -11.26 -23.36 -12.20
N ASN A 407 -12.50 -23.53 -11.74
CA ASN A 407 -13.61 -22.61 -12.00
C ASN A 407 -13.98 -21.71 -10.79
N ASP A 408 -13.23 -21.76 -9.70
CA ASP A 408 -13.48 -20.89 -8.54
C ASP A 408 -12.66 -19.60 -8.68
N ILE A 409 -13.23 -18.68 -9.45
CA ILE A 409 -12.63 -17.40 -9.81
C ILE A 409 -13.34 -16.28 -9.06
N THR A 410 -12.55 -15.42 -8.43
CA THR A 410 -13.06 -14.21 -7.78
C THR A 410 -12.44 -12.97 -8.41
N PHE A 411 -13.27 -12.01 -8.77
CA PHE A 411 -12.85 -10.68 -9.22
C PHE A 411 -12.81 -9.71 -8.04
N TRP A 412 -11.80 -8.88 -8.02
CA TRP A 412 -11.57 -7.85 -7.00
C TRP A 412 -11.45 -6.49 -7.68
N GLU A 413 -12.28 -5.54 -7.25
CA GLU A 413 -12.22 -4.17 -7.71
C GLU A 413 -11.29 -3.36 -6.81
N SER A 414 -10.15 -2.92 -7.36
CA SER A 414 -9.09 -2.28 -6.59
C SER A 414 -9.49 -0.94 -5.97
N LEU A 415 -10.33 -0.17 -6.67
CA LEU A 415 -10.77 1.15 -6.21
C LEU A 415 -11.80 1.10 -5.08
N THR A 416 -12.56 0.02 -4.98
CA THR A 416 -13.66 -0.10 -4.00
C THR A 416 -13.45 -1.18 -2.95
N GLY A 417 -12.46 -2.05 -3.16
CA GLY A 417 -12.24 -3.25 -2.34
C GLY A 417 -13.35 -4.31 -2.52
N GLN A 418 -14.28 -4.11 -3.46
CA GLN A 418 -15.33 -5.07 -3.73
C GLN A 418 -14.76 -6.33 -4.39
N ARG A 419 -15.35 -7.46 -4.03
CA ARG A 419 -15.03 -8.76 -4.61
C ARG A 419 -16.31 -9.49 -4.96
N VAL A 420 -16.27 -10.26 -6.03
CA VAL A 420 -17.42 -11.00 -6.53
C VAL A 420 -16.94 -12.29 -7.20
N ASN A 421 -17.55 -13.42 -6.87
CA ASN A 421 -17.27 -14.66 -7.57
C ASN A 421 -17.86 -14.63 -8.98
N VAL A 422 -17.15 -15.17 -9.97
CA VAL A 422 -17.61 -15.20 -11.38
C VAL A 422 -18.92 -15.95 -11.53
N ALA A 423 -19.24 -16.90 -10.65
CA ALA A 423 -20.53 -17.58 -10.65
C ALA A 423 -21.73 -16.69 -10.22
N ASP A 424 -21.49 -15.50 -9.62
CA ASP A 424 -22.56 -14.56 -9.28
C ASP A 424 -23.02 -13.80 -10.54
N PRO A 425 -24.30 -13.87 -10.92
CA PRO A 425 -24.82 -13.14 -12.08
C PRO A 425 -24.60 -11.61 -12.07
N LYS A 426 -24.34 -11.03 -10.90
CA LYS A 426 -24.03 -9.60 -10.76
C LYS A 426 -22.73 -9.21 -11.46
N VAL A 427 -21.77 -10.14 -11.63
CA VAL A 427 -20.50 -9.93 -12.34
C VAL A 427 -20.73 -9.39 -13.74
N PHE A 428 -21.68 -9.99 -14.47
CA PHE A 428 -21.93 -9.68 -15.88
C PHE A 428 -22.60 -8.33 -16.11
N ARG A 429 -23.11 -7.72 -15.05
CA ARG A 429 -23.65 -6.35 -15.13
C ARG A 429 -22.54 -5.35 -15.35
N PHE A 430 -21.37 -5.57 -14.72
CA PHE A 430 -20.24 -4.65 -14.77
C PHE A 430 -19.15 -5.13 -15.73
N TYR A 431 -18.59 -6.34 -15.55
CA TYR A 431 -17.52 -6.87 -16.40
C TYR A 431 -18.11 -7.51 -17.66
N LYS A 432 -17.61 -7.15 -18.84
CA LYS A 432 -18.12 -7.62 -20.13
C LYS A 432 -17.20 -8.63 -20.79
N GLN A 433 -15.93 -8.29 -20.98
CA GLN A 433 -14.95 -9.12 -21.69
C GLN A 433 -13.64 -9.18 -20.92
N ILE A 434 -12.95 -10.32 -21.00
CA ILE A 434 -11.62 -10.52 -20.46
C ILE A 434 -10.67 -10.92 -21.60
N HIS A 435 -9.60 -10.14 -21.77
CA HIS A 435 -8.70 -10.27 -22.90
C HIS A 435 -7.35 -10.85 -22.54
N SER A 436 -6.73 -10.41 -21.46
CA SER A 436 -5.47 -10.93 -20.95
C SER A 436 -5.41 -10.86 -19.43
N ILE A 437 -4.59 -11.72 -18.86
CA ILE A 437 -4.26 -11.72 -17.44
C ILE A 437 -2.76 -11.87 -17.25
N PHE A 438 -2.20 -11.24 -16.22
CA PHE A 438 -0.78 -11.36 -15.91
C PHE A 438 -0.49 -11.14 -14.42
N ASN A 439 0.64 -11.70 -13.99
CA ASN A 439 1.26 -11.43 -12.70
C ASN A 439 2.79 -11.47 -12.84
N ASN A 440 3.51 -11.60 -11.74
CA ASN A 440 4.97 -11.62 -11.74
C ASN A 440 5.61 -12.84 -12.46
N ASN A 441 4.86 -13.93 -12.62
CA ASN A 441 5.37 -15.21 -13.12
C ASN A 441 4.68 -15.70 -14.39
N ASN A 442 3.51 -15.17 -14.71
CA ASN A 442 2.67 -15.69 -15.78
C ASN A 442 2.02 -14.58 -16.60
N PHE A 443 1.85 -14.85 -17.87
CA PHE A 443 1.06 -14.02 -18.79
C PHE A 443 0.19 -14.94 -19.65
N TYR A 444 -1.10 -14.61 -19.76
CA TYR A 444 -2.06 -15.37 -20.57
C TYR A 444 -2.92 -14.41 -21.41
N ALA A 445 -3.00 -14.66 -22.71
CA ALA A 445 -3.93 -13.99 -23.62
C ALA A 445 -5.06 -14.93 -23.98
N ASN A 446 -6.29 -14.44 -23.90
CA ASN A 446 -7.49 -15.21 -24.19
C ASN A 446 -7.57 -15.54 -25.68
N LEU A 447 -7.68 -16.84 -26.04
CA LEU A 447 -7.83 -17.35 -27.41
C LEU A 447 -9.27 -17.68 -27.76
N GLN A 448 -10.18 -17.70 -26.80
CA GLN A 448 -11.56 -18.14 -26.99
C GLN A 448 -12.30 -17.18 -27.95
N LYS A 449 -13.15 -17.75 -28.83
CA LYS A 449 -13.92 -16.96 -29.78
C LYS A 449 -14.82 -15.96 -29.07
N ASP A 450 -15.51 -16.43 -28.03
CA ASP A 450 -16.29 -15.58 -27.14
C ASP A 450 -15.42 -15.27 -25.90
N CYS A 451 -15.00 -14.02 -25.78
CA CYS A 451 -14.21 -13.51 -24.64
C CYS A 451 -15.07 -12.81 -23.59
N THR A 452 -16.41 -12.97 -23.67
CA THR A 452 -17.28 -12.47 -22.60
C THR A 452 -16.97 -13.18 -21.28
N VAL A 453 -17.01 -12.44 -20.19
CA VAL A 453 -16.72 -12.97 -18.85
C VAL A 453 -17.59 -14.19 -18.51
N PHE A 454 -18.84 -14.19 -19.01
CA PHE A 454 -19.80 -15.27 -18.78
C PHE A 454 -19.40 -16.59 -19.46
N ASN A 455 -18.94 -16.53 -20.71
CA ASN A 455 -18.63 -17.71 -21.52
C ASN A 455 -17.17 -18.12 -21.46
N THR A 456 -16.32 -17.30 -20.84
CA THR A 456 -14.89 -17.58 -20.73
C THR A 456 -14.65 -18.77 -19.81
N ILE A 457 -13.88 -19.73 -20.29
CA ILE A 457 -13.37 -20.86 -19.50
C ILE A 457 -12.01 -20.47 -18.92
N TYR A 458 -11.87 -20.54 -17.60
CA TYR A 458 -10.69 -20.08 -16.87
C TYR A 458 -9.66 -21.19 -16.60
N ASP A 459 -9.52 -22.13 -17.54
CA ASP A 459 -8.47 -23.14 -17.53
C ASP A 459 -7.21 -22.59 -18.21
N PHE A 460 -6.32 -21.97 -17.43
CA PHE A 460 -5.11 -21.31 -17.95
C PHE A 460 -4.03 -22.32 -18.41
N GLU A 461 -4.15 -23.59 -18.03
CA GLU A 461 -3.28 -24.67 -18.46
C GLU A 461 -3.64 -25.19 -19.85
N ASP A 462 -4.85 -24.91 -20.33
CA ASP A 462 -5.27 -25.30 -21.68
C ASP A 462 -4.80 -24.29 -22.73
N SER A 463 -3.78 -24.67 -23.48
CA SER A 463 -3.17 -23.86 -24.54
C SER A 463 -4.11 -23.56 -25.73
N THR A 464 -5.24 -24.27 -25.84
CA THR A 464 -6.27 -23.98 -26.87
C THR A 464 -7.19 -22.83 -26.45
N LEU A 465 -7.28 -22.55 -25.16
CA LEU A 465 -8.10 -21.49 -24.57
C LEU A 465 -7.30 -20.24 -24.24
N TRP A 466 -6.05 -20.42 -23.81
CA TRP A 466 -5.18 -19.31 -23.37
C TRP A 466 -3.76 -19.47 -23.94
N LYS A 467 -3.28 -18.45 -24.64
CA LYS A 467 -1.90 -18.37 -25.10
C LYS A 467 -1.01 -17.80 -24.01
N SER A 468 -0.13 -18.64 -23.47
CA SER A 468 0.81 -18.24 -22.41
C SER A 468 2.14 -17.75 -22.97
N LEU A 469 2.90 -17.03 -22.14
CA LEU A 469 4.34 -16.86 -22.32
C LEU A 469 5.08 -17.97 -21.56
N PRO A 470 6.20 -18.52 -22.09
CA PRO A 470 7.01 -19.50 -21.40
C PRO A 470 7.64 -18.94 -20.11
N ASN A 471 7.66 -19.76 -19.07
CA ASN A 471 8.20 -19.35 -17.76
C ASN A 471 9.69 -19.00 -17.78
N ASP A 472 10.49 -19.65 -18.64
CA ASP A 472 11.90 -19.36 -18.81
C ASP A 472 12.16 -17.95 -19.35
N LYS A 473 11.25 -17.41 -20.17
CA LYS A 473 11.33 -16.04 -20.69
C LYS A 473 10.92 -14.99 -19.65
N ILE A 474 10.05 -15.35 -18.70
CA ILE A 474 9.56 -14.42 -17.67
C ILE A 474 10.48 -14.39 -16.45
N LYS A 475 10.97 -15.56 -16.02
CA LYS A 475 11.71 -15.71 -14.76
C LYS A 475 12.95 -14.82 -14.64
N ASN A 476 13.63 -14.59 -15.77
CA ASN A 476 14.87 -13.82 -15.81
C ASN A 476 14.66 -12.32 -16.06
N LEU A 477 13.39 -11.87 -16.24
CA LEU A 477 13.13 -10.45 -16.48
C LEU A 477 13.60 -9.59 -15.31
N PRO A 478 14.21 -8.41 -15.60
CA PRO A 478 14.54 -7.44 -14.56
C PRO A 478 13.30 -7.04 -13.76
N LYS A 479 13.45 -6.88 -12.45
CA LYS A 479 12.36 -6.47 -11.55
C LYS A 479 12.42 -4.97 -11.30
N TYR A 480 11.32 -4.28 -11.56
CA TYR A 480 11.18 -2.83 -11.39
C TYR A 480 10.20 -2.47 -10.25
N SER A 481 9.73 -3.46 -9.52
CA SER A 481 8.88 -3.26 -8.35
C SER A 481 9.73 -2.79 -7.17
N LEU A 482 9.45 -1.59 -6.69
CA LEU A 482 10.09 -0.99 -5.51
C LEU A 482 9.06 -0.96 -4.37
N PHE A 483 9.20 -1.92 -3.45
CA PHE A 483 8.24 -2.10 -2.36
C PHE A 483 8.70 -1.44 -1.06
N PRO A 484 8.02 -0.38 -0.60
CA PRO A 484 8.18 0.10 0.76
C PRO A 484 7.70 -0.94 1.78
N ILE A 485 8.37 -1.07 2.91
CA ILE A 485 7.84 -1.81 4.05
C ILE A 485 6.56 -1.11 4.52
N LEU A 486 5.46 -1.87 4.64
CA LEU A 486 4.21 -1.33 5.13
C LEU A 486 4.28 -1.15 6.66
N GLU A 487 4.49 0.07 7.10
CA GLU A 487 4.57 0.40 8.52
C GLU A 487 3.26 1.02 9.01
N LEU A 488 2.79 0.56 10.18
CA LEU A 488 1.73 1.23 10.92
C LEU A 488 2.34 2.41 11.68
N ILE A 489 1.75 3.59 11.53
CA ILE A 489 2.12 4.77 12.31
C ILE A 489 1.21 4.78 13.55
N PRO A 490 1.73 4.46 14.74
CA PRO A 490 0.88 4.36 15.93
C PRO A 490 0.29 5.72 16.31
N ILE A 491 -1.01 5.75 16.51
CA ILE A 491 -1.74 6.94 16.98
C ILE A 491 -2.57 6.62 18.22
N ASP A 492 -2.83 7.64 19.03
CA ASP A 492 -3.81 7.53 20.12
C ASP A 492 -5.23 7.71 19.53
N LYS A 493 -5.84 6.59 19.09
CA LYS A 493 -7.17 6.57 18.47
C LYS A 493 -8.22 7.27 19.32
N ASN A 494 -8.24 6.97 20.62
CA ASN A 494 -9.27 7.52 21.51
C ASN A 494 -9.17 9.04 21.60
N LYS A 495 -7.96 9.55 21.75
CA LYS A 495 -7.71 11.00 21.81
C LYS A 495 -8.09 11.70 20.50
N ILE A 496 -7.76 11.08 19.36
CA ILE A 496 -8.08 11.63 18.03
C ILE A 496 -9.59 11.59 17.81
N GLU A 497 -10.28 10.48 18.08
CA GLU A 497 -11.74 10.36 17.96
C GLU A 497 -12.45 11.46 18.76
N LEU A 498 -12.08 11.63 20.04
CA LEU A 498 -12.65 12.68 20.90
C LEU A 498 -12.37 14.09 20.40
N THR A 499 -11.16 14.33 19.87
CA THR A 499 -10.79 15.64 19.32
C THR A 499 -11.62 15.97 18.09
N ILE A 500 -11.75 15.04 17.14
CA ILE A 500 -12.56 15.20 15.93
C ILE A 500 -14.03 15.40 16.30
N GLU A 501 -14.58 14.59 17.23
CA GLU A 501 -15.96 14.76 17.70
C GLU A 501 -16.21 16.16 18.28
N LYS A 502 -15.27 16.66 19.09
CA LYS A 502 -15.36 18.00 19.68
C LYS A 502 -15.40 19.08 18.61
N ILE A 503 -14.49 19.01 17.61
CA ILE A 503 -14.44 20.00 16.53
C ILE A 503 -15.69 19.91 15.65
N LEU A 504 -16.16 18.70 15.30
CA LEU A 504 -17.40 18.52 14.54
C LEU A 504 -18.60 19.09 15.29
N LYS A 505 -18.73 18.84 16.60
CA LYS A 505 -19.79 19.43 17.43
C LYS A 505 -19.73 20.97 17.41
N GLN A 506 -18.54 21.56 17.46
CA GLN A 506 -18.36 23.02 17.35
C GLN A 506 -18.82 23.53 15.98
N LYS A 507 -18.43 22.86 14.88
CA LYS A 507 -18.84 23.24 13.52
C LYS A 507 -20.35 23.17 13.33
N VAL A 508 -21.01 22.10 13.79
CA VAL A 508 -22.47 21.96 13.78
C VAL A 508 -23.12 23.07 14.59
N THR A 509 -22.58 23.37 15.78
CA THR A 509 -23.10 24.46 16.63
C THR A 509 -23.00 25.82 15.93
N ASN A 510 -21.83 26.16 15.37
CA ASN A 510 -21.60 27.42 14.68
C ASN A 510 -22.48 27.57 13.44
N PHE A 511 -22.60 26.49 12.62
CA PHE A 511 -23.49 26.50 11.45
C PHE A 511 -24.94 26.80 11.82
N ARG A 512 -25.47 26.19 12.88
CA ARG A 512 -26.83 26.40 13.36
C ARG A 512 -27.03 27.72 14.05
N LEU A 513 -26.00 28.21 14.79
CA LEU A 513 -26.04 29.53 15.44
C LEU A 513 -26.16 30.63 14.39
N ASN A 514 -25.48 30.51 13.27
CA ASN A 514 -25.61 31.47 12.14
C ASN A 514 -27.04 31.53 11.57
N GLN A 515 -27.86 30.51 11.86
CA GLN A 515 -29.29 30.47 11.50
C GLN A 515 -30.21 30.79 12.67
N ASN A 516 -29.68 31.33 13.77
CA ASN A 516 -30.38 31.64 15.02
C ASN A 516 -31.03 30.38 15.67
N GLN A 517 -30.37 29.20 15.54
CA GLN A 517 -30.87 27.96 16.08
C GLN A 517 -29.96 27.44 17.19
N LYS A 518 -30.56 27.05 18.34
CA LYS A 518 -29.83 26.45 19.45
C LYS A 518 -29.52 24.98 19.12
N THR A 519 -28.33 24.50 19.52
CA THR A 519 -27.91 23.11 19.34
C THR A 519 -27.68 22.46 20.70
N ILE A 520 -28.30 21.30 20.92
CA ILE A 520 -28.11 20.47 22.10
C ILE A 520 -27.56 19.12 21.65
N PHE A 521 -26.50 18.65 22.29
CA PHE A 521 -25.93 17.34 22.02
C PHE A 521 -26.34 16.34 23.11
N ASP A 522 -26.79 15.16 22.65
CA ASP A 522 -27.13 14.03 23.49
C ASP A 522 -25.98 12.99 23.44
N ASN A 523 -25.33 12.79 24.57
CA ASN A 523 -24.22 11.84 24.69
C ASN A 523 -24.69 10.37 24.62
N LYS A 524 -25.92 10.08 25.07
CA LYS A 524 -26.48 8.73 24.99
C LYS A 524 -26.81 8.37 23.55
N LEU A 525 -27.38 9.29 22.79
CA LEU A 525 -27.57 9.13 21.35
C LEU A 525 -26.23 8.92 20.64
N SER A 526 -25.21 9.74 20.96
CA SER A 526 -23.84 9.57 20.41
C SER A 526 -23.24 8.19 20.72
N PHE A 527 -23.51 7.64 21.89
CA PHE A 527 -23.07 6.29 22.25
C PHE A 527 -23.80 5.21 21.45
N LEU A 528 -25.12 5.33 21.28
CA LEU A 528 -25.95 4.34 20.61
C LEU A 528 -25.64 4.19 19.10
N ILE A 529 -25.10 5.22 18.46
CA ILE A 529 -24.71 5.16 17.04
C ILE A 529 -23.33 4.52 16.80
N GLN A 530 -22.52 4.31 17.83
CA GLN A 530 -21.16 3.75 17.71
C GLN A 530 -21.12 2.34 17.09
N PRO A 531 -21.92 1.36 17.50
CA PRO A 531 -21.90 0.01 16.94
C PRO A 531 -22.12 -0.01 15.42
N CYS A 532 -22.94 0.91 14.92
CA CYS A 532 -23.20 1.04 13.49
C CYS A 532 -21.92 1.42 12.71
N LEU A 533 -21.10 2.33 13.24
CA LEU A 533 -19.83 2.72 12.61
C LEU A 533 -18.83 1.56 12.59
N ILE A 534 -18.78 0.76 13.64
CA ILE A 534 -17.94 -0.44 13.71
C ILE A 534 -18.40 -1.43 12.63
N ASN A 535 -19.69 -1.69 12.54
CA ASN A 535 -20.26 -2.62 11.57
C ASN A 535 -20.00 -2.16 10.12
N TYR A 536 -20.05 -0.86 9.83
CA TYR A 536 -19.73 -0.36 8.48
C TYR A 536 -18.30 -0.67 8.05
N GLU A 537 -17.30 -0.51 8.93
CA GLU A 537 -15.92 -0.91 8.56
C GLU A 537 -15.80 -2.42 8.42
N MET A 538 -16.41 -3.19 9.33
CA MET A 538 -16.45 -4.65 9.26
C MET A 538 -17.08 -5.15 7.95
N GLU A 539 -18.18 -4.53 7.51
CA GLU A 539 -18.82 -4.84 6.22
C GLU A 539 -17.91 -4.52 5.03
N ARG A 540 -17.18 -3.41 5.08
CA ARG A 540 -16.22 -3.04 4.01
C ARG A 540 -15.09 -4.05 3.90
N VAL A 541 -14.57 -4.53 5.03
CA VAL A 541 -13.49 -5.53 5.06
C VAL A 541 -14.02 -6.91 4.71
N SER A 542 -15.05 -7.41 5.42
CA SER A 542 -15.49 -8.80 5.33
C SER A 542 -16.55 -9.06 4.26
N LYS A 543 -17.29 -8.04 3.82
CA LYS A 543 -18.55 -8.12 3.03
C LYS A 543 -19.68 -8.90 3.72
N LEU A 544 -19.51 -9.27 4.96
CA LEU A 544 -20.59 -9.83 5.74
C LEU A 544 -21.48 -8.69 6.21
N THR A 545 -22.77 -8.77 5.92
CA THR A 545 -23.73 -7.82 6.45
C THR A 545 -23.93 -8.15 7.93
N TYR A 546 -23.28 -7.40 8.79
CA TYR A 546 -23.55 -7.44 10.22
C TYR A 546 -24.91 -6.78 10.40
N GLY A 547 -25.95 -7.59 10.67
CA GLY A 547 -27.32 -7.12 10.80
C GLY A 547 -27.40 -5.93 11.74
N ASN A 548 -27.90 -4.79 11.23
CA ASN A 548 -28.13 -3.60 12.03
C ASN A 548 -29.37 -3.70 12.91
N ASP A 549 -29.90 -4.89 13.15
CA ASP A 549 -31.16 -5.08 13.87
C ASP A 549 -31.03 -4.72 15.35
N GLU A 550 -29.90 -5.04 15.99
CA GLU A 550 -29.61 -4.58 17.35
C GLU A 550 -29.52 -3.05 17.42
N PHE A 551 -28.86 -2.43 16.46
CA PHE A 551 -28.79 -0.98 16.36
C PHE A 551 -30.19 -0.37 16.13
N LYS A 552 -30.98 -0.90 15.19
CA LYS A 552 -32.35 -0.45 14.93
C LYS A 552 -33.21 -0.58 16.17
N GLN A 553 -33.11 -1.70 16.88
CA GLN A 553 -33.86 -1.94 18.11
C GLN A 553 -33.42 -0.99 19.23
N SER A 554 -32.12 -0.77 19.39
CA SER A 554 -31.59 0.17 20.38
C SER A 554 -32.06 1.60 20.14
N ILE A 555 -32.04 2.05 18.88
CA ILE A 555 -32.56 3.36 18.50
C ILE A 555 -34.07 3.43 18.71
N LYS A 556 -34.83 2.40 18.30
CA LYS A 556 -36.28 2.34 18.48
C LYS A 556 -36.67 2.40 19.96
N ASN A 557 -35.92 1.75 20.83
CA ASN A 557 -36.17 1.78 22.27
C ASN A 557 -35.77 3.13 22.91
N TYR A 558 -34.86 3.85 22.29
CA TYR A 558 -34.37 5.13 22.81
C TYR A 558 -35.17 6.32 22.29
N VAL A 559 -35.63 6.27 21.05
CA VAL A 559 -36.44 7.33 20.44
C VAL A 559 -37.90 7.16 20.91
N GLU A 560 -38.34 8.12 21.72
CA GLU A 560 -39.70 8.13 22.26
C GLU A 560 -40.77 8.21 21.16
N GLU A 561 -41.96 7.75 21.46
CA GLU A 561 -43.08 7.84 20.54
C GLU A 561 -43.40 9.30 20.19
N GLY A 562 -43.56 9.59 18.91
CA GLY A 562 -43.75 10.96 18.40
C GLY A 562 -42.49 11.72 18.07
N PHE A 563 -41.30 11.11 18.30
CA PHE A 563 -40.01 11.66 17.81
C PHE A 563 -39.61 11.03 16.48
N THR A 564 -38.88 11.81 15.68
CA THR A 564 -38.25 11.38 14.44
C THR A 564 -36.76 11.26 14.64
N PHE A 565 -36.16 10.22 14.10
CA PHE A 565 -34.72 10.01 14.06
C PHE A 565 -34.22 10.06 12.62
N LYS A 566 -33.15 10.85 12.38
CA LYS A 566 -32.38 10.86 11.13
C LYS A 566 -30.90 10.73 11.46
N ALA A 567 -30.15 10.00 10.63
CA ALA A 567 -28.72 9.87 10.76
C ALA A 567 -28.06 9.83 9.39
N TYR A 568 -26.87 10.42 9.29
CA TYR A 568 -26.02 10.42 8.11
C TYR A 568 -24.63 9.87 8.47
N PRO A 569 -24.30 8.63 8.07
CA PRO A 569 -22.95 8.08 8.17
C PRO A 569 -22.10 8.55 7.00
N PHE A 570 -20.82 8.80 7.26
CA PHE A 570 -19.83 9.14 6.24
C PHE A 570 -18.48 8.51 6.58
N CYS A 571 -17.63 8.32 5.57
CA CYS A 571 -16.27 7.82 5.75
C CYS A 571 -15.29 8.68 4.93
N VAL A 572 -14.20 9.11 5.56
CA VAL A 572 -13.07 9.76 4.90
C VAL A 572 -11.79 8.97 5.14
N ASN A 573 -10.79 9.18 4.30
CA ASN A 573 -9.50 8.49 4.36
C ASN A 573 -8.40 9.30 5.06
N GLU A 574 -8.74 10.45 5.61
CA GLU A 574 -7.83 11.40 6.24
C GLU A 574 -8.42 11.92 7.56
N LEU A 575 -7.55 12.36 8.47
CA LEU A 575 -7.93 12.98 9.75
C LEU A 575 -8.29 14.48 9.57
N ASP A 576 -9.02 14.80 8.51
CA ASP A 576 -9.41 16.18 8.15
C ASP A 576 -10.87 16.45 8.48
N VAL A 577 -11.10 17.27 9.51
CA VAL A 577 -12.44 17.65 9.99
C VAL A 577 -13.17 18.57 9.02
N GLU A 578 -12.44 19.40 8.24
CA GLU A 578 -13.05 20.25 7.21
C GLU A 578 -13.67 19.39 6.11
N LYS A 579 -12.92 18.39 5.63
CA LYS A 579 -13.40 17.44 4.64
C LYS A 579 -14.64 16.68 5.14
N MET A 580 -14.62 16.25 6.41
CA MET A 580 -15.78 15.59 7.05
C MET A 580 -17.01 16.50 7.07
N PHE A 581 -16.84 17.75 7.49
CA PHE A 581 -17.94 18.69 7.58
C PHE A 581 -18.48 19.07 6.19
N ASN A 582 -17.60 19.24 5.21
CA ASN A 582 -17.99 19.49 3.82
C ASN A 582 -18.78 18.32 3.21
N MET A 583 -18.46 17.07 3.58
CA MET A 583 -19.27 15.90 3.18
C MET A 583 -20.69 15.98 3.75
N ILE A 584 -20.85 16.40 5.01
CA ILE A 584 -22.18 16.60 5.61
C ILE A 584 -22.91 17.71 4.86
N LEU A 585 -22.23 18.81 4.54
CA LEU A 585 -22.80 19.94 3.82
C LEU A 585 -23.16 19.64 2.35
N SER A 586 -22.46 18.71 1.70
CA SER A 586 -22.71 18.36 0.30
C SER A 586 -23.84 17.35 0.11
N ASN A 587 -24.18 16.58 1.16
CA ASN A 587 -25.20 15.55 1.11
C ASN A 587 -26.56 16.07 1.55
N ASP A 588 -27.64 15.70 0.85
CA ASP A 588 -28.98 16.20 1.15
C ASP A 588 -29.48 15.73 2.52
N VAL A 589 -29.22 14.48 2.93
CA VAL A 589 -29.58 13.99 4.28
C VAL A 589 -28.78 14.73 5.36
N GLY A 590 -27.49 14.98 5.12
CA GLY A 590 -26.64 15.77 6.01
C GLY A 590 -27.15 17.20 6.18
N LYS A 591 -27.53 17.86 5.07
CA LYS A 591 -28.15 19.19 5.07
C LYS A 591 -29.46 19.21 5.83
N ASP A 592 -30.32 18.21 5.60
CA ASP A 592 -31.60 18.08 6.30
C ASP A 592 -31.41 17.96 7.81
N ILE A 593 -30.39 17.19 8.24
CA ILE A 593 -30.07 17.05 9.66
C ILE A 593 -29.56 18.38 10.23
N LEU A 594 -28.65 19.06 9.52
CA LEU A 594 -28.12 20.36 9.97
C LEU A 594 -29.18 21.44 10.05
N ASN A 595 -30.15 21.46 9.12
CA ASN A 595 -31.23 22.44 9.05
C ASN A 595 -32.50 22.01 9.80
N CYS A 596 -32.43 20.91 10.55
CA CYS A 596 -33.58 20.39 11.25
C CYS A 596 -34.24 21.44 12.16
N ARG A 597 -35.56 21.60 12.00
CA ARG A 597 -36.42 22.46 12.82
C ARG A 597 -37.48 21.60 13.50
N GLY A 598 -37.76 21.89 14.72
CA GLY A 598 -38.74 21.13 15.50
C GLY A 598 -38.62 21.48 16.97
N ASP A 599 -39.39 20.76 17.79
CA ASP A 599 -39.30 20.85 19.24
C ASP A 599 -38.35 19.76 19.77
N LYS A 600 -37.65 20.04 20.88
CA LYS A 600 -36.72 19.12 21.55
C LYS A 600 -35.72 18.46 20.61
N ILE A 601 -34.98 19.29 19.86
CA ILE A 601 -33.96 18.84 18.92
C ILE A 601 -32.69 18.45 19.67
N GLU A 602 -32.24 17.21 19.53
CA GLU A 602 -31.03 16.69 20.13
C GLU A 602 -30.15 16.02 19.08
N TYR A 603 -28.87 16.36 19.07
CA TYR A 603 -27.89 15.85 18.13
C TYR A 603 -26.99 14.78 18.75
N GLY A 604 -26.65 13.75 17.96
CA GLY A 604 -25.58 12.80 18.26
C GLY A 604 -24.45 12.93 17.24
N VAL A 605 -23.22 12.92 17.71
CA VAL A 605 -22.01 12.86 16.86
C VAL A 605 -21.10 11.78 17.40
N ARG A 606 -20.67 10.88 16.53
CA ARG A 606 -19.71 9.83 16.86
C ARG A 606 -18.70 9.66 15.74
N VAL A 607 -17.44 9.39 16.11
CA VAL A 607 -16.34 9.13 15.20
C VAL A 607 -15.63 7.85 15.60
N LYS A 608 -15.21 7.05 14.60
CA LYS A 608 -14.35 5.87 14.76
C LYS A 608 -13.21 5.91 13.77
N VAL A 609 -11.99 5.65 14.24
CA VAL A 609 -10.76 5.69 13.44
C VAL A 609 -10.16 4.29 13.36
N TYR A 610 -9.93 3.83 12.13
CA TYR A 610 -9.23 2.58 11.83
C TYR A 610 -7.91 2.93 11.12
N GLU A 611 -6.83 2.38 11.65
CA GLU A 611 -5.48 2.58 11.11
C GLU A 611 -5.17 1.53 10.07
N TYR A 612 -4.57 2.00 8.97
CA TYR A 612 -3.98 1.18 7.92
C TYR A 612 -2.52 1.60 7.72
N PRO A 613 -1.70 0.77 7.07
CA PRO A 613 -0.29 1.11 6.85
C PRO A 613 -0.08 2.46 6.16
N GLN A 614 1.13 3.00 6.29
CA GLN A 614 1.58 4.25 5.64
C GLN A 614 0.79 5.50 6.07
N GLY A 615 0.16 5.48 7.25
CA GLY A 615 -0.61 6.61 7.75
C GLY A 615 -1.95 6.81 7.02
N ILE A 616 -2.49 5.76 6.43
CA ILE A 616 -3.83 5.76 5.85
C ILE A 616 -4.85 5.42 6.94
N TYR A 617 -5.98 6.07 6.90
CA TYR A 617 -7.03 5.91 7.90
C TYR A 617 -8.38 5.66 7.24
N ALA A 618 -9.22 4.84 7.86
CA ALA A 618 -10.66 4.88 7.60
C ALA A 618 -11.32 5.59 8.77
N VAL A 619 -11.79 6.79 8.55
CA VAL A 619 -12.42 7.63 9.57
C VAL A 619 -13.91 7.67 9.31
N TRP A 620 -14.64 6.87 10.07
CA TRP A 620 -16.10 6.84 10.04
C TRP A 620 -16.67 7.87 10.99
N GLY A 621 -17.59 8.68 10.48
CA GLY A 621 -18.35 9.62 11.28
C GLY A 621 -19.85 9.43 11.07
N MET A 622 -20.65 9.79 12.07
CA MET A 622 -22.09 9.85 11.96
C MET A 622 -22.60 11.11 12.65
N LEU A 623 -23.38 11.90 11.92
CA LEU A 623 -24.20 12.96 12.46
C LEU A 623 -25.64 12.45 12.53
N ALA A 624 -26.23 12.46 13.72
CA ALA A 624 -27.60 12.05 13.95
C ALA A 624 -28.40 13.15 14.63
N VAL A 625 -29.71 13.15 14.45
CA VAL A 625 -30.64 14.05 15.11
C VAL A 625 -31.90 13.31 15.54
N LYS A 626 -32.34 13.58 16.75
CA LYS A 626 -33.65 13.19 17.29
C LYS A 626 -34.44 14.48 17.54
N TYR A 627 -35.66 14.54 17.04
CA TYR A 627 -36.52 15.73 17.17
C TYR A 627 -38.01 15.37 17.12
N ARG A 628 -38.80 16.23 17.68
CA ARG A 628 -40.27 16.13 17.61
C ARG A 628 -40.76 17.05 16.49
N VAL A 629 -41.56 16.48 15.58
CA VAL A 629 -42.18 17.29 14.51
C VAL A 629 -43.27 18.17 15.13
N ILE A 630 -43.22 19.47 14.91
CA ILE A 630 -44.29 20.40 15.25
C ILE A 630 -45.39 20.18 14.20
N LYS A 631 -46.57 19.69 14.64
CA LYS A 631 -47.74 19.57 13.78
C LYS A 631 -48.33 20.93 13.48
#